data_b04a6a32300b3432558d29c0087148bd
#
_entry.id   b04a6a32300b3432558d29c0087148bd
#
_cell.length_a   1.000
_cell.length_b   1.000
_cell.length_c   1.000
_cell.angle_alpha   90.00
_cell.angle_beta   90.00
_cell.angle_gamma   90.00
#
_symmetry.space_group_name_H-M   'P 1'
#
loop_
_entity.id
_entity.type
_entity.pdbx_description
1 polymer ?
#
loop_
_entity_poly.entity_id
_entity_poly.type
_entity_poly.pdbx_seq_one_letter_code
_entity_poly.pdbx_strand_id
1 'polypeptide(L)'
;MEEDNKPDLLKALFESDDLKSAINLITEKIIGSAYKVSNELGCGFLEEVYENALAYEIRKLNVKVEQQKEIDVFYDGFKVGHYKPDLLIADIVIVELKSVRNLDDAHKAQCLNYLKATGLKICLLINFGNPRVEVKRFVL
;
A
#
# COMPACT_ATOMS: atom_id res chain seq x y z
N MET A 1 15.10 24.61 -15.61
CA MET A 1 14.29 23.41 -15.34
C MET A 1 13.35 23.76 -14.17
N GLU A 2 12.12 23.99 -14.51
CA GLU A 2 11.12 24.20 -13.46
C GLU A 2 10.87 22.87 -12.79
N GLU A 3 11.41 22.70 -11.61
CA GLU A 3 10.93 21.69 -10.72
C GLU A 3 9.45 21.94 -10.48
N ASP A 4 8.63 20.98 -10.81
CA ASP A 4 7.21 21.02 -10.54
C ASP A 4 7.01 21.41 -9.08
N ASN A 5 6.48 22.58 -8.85
CA ASN A 5 6.22 23.15 -7.52
C ASN A 5 4.99 22.51 -6.87
N LYS A 6 4.71 21.25 -7.24
CA LYS A 6 3.69 20.45 -6.56
C LYS A 6 4.28 20.03 -5.22
N PRO A 7 3.57 20.27 -4.12
CA PRO A 7 4.07 19.85 -2.83
C PRO A 7 4.35 18.36 -2.86
N ASP A 8 5.61 18.00 -2.73
CA ASP A 8 6.02 16.65 -2.53
C ASP A 8 5.39 16.20 -1.21
N LEU A 9 4.42 15.31 -1.30
CA LEU A 9 3.72 14.80 -0.12
C LEU A 9 4.70 14.14 0.84
N LEU A 10 5.73 13.49 0.29
CA LEU A 10 6.79 12.87 1.07
C LEU A 10 7.58 13.92 1.87
N LYS A 11 7.90 15.06 1.22
CA LYS A 11 8.59 16.15 1.87
C LYS A 11 7.74 16.79 2.97
N ALA A 12 6.45 16.98 2.72
CA ALA A 12 5.49 17.45 3.71
C ALA A 12 5.41 16.48 4.91
N LEU A 13 5.51 15.18 4.66
CA LEU A 13 5.53 14.15 5.69
C LEU A 13 6.75 14.26 6.61
N PHE A 14 7.94 14.47 6.03
CA PHE A 14 9.17 14.60 6.80
C PHE A 14 9.26 15.93 7.53
N GLU A 15 8.56 16.96 7.07
CA GLU A 15 8.47 18.28 7.72
C GLU A 15 7.37 18.32 8.79
N SER A 16 6.50 17.31 8.84
CA SER A 16 5.45 17.20 9.85
C SER A 16 6.00 16.55 11.11
N ASP A 17 5.86 17.20 12.25
CA ASP A 17 6.16 16.65 13.56
C ASP A 17 5.16 15.55 13.95
N ASP A 18 4.07 15.39 13.17
CA ASP A 18 3.04 14.39 13.40
C ASP A 18 3.04 13.33 12.30
N LEU A 19 3.93 12.35 12.45
CA LEU A 19 4.02 11.20 11.55
C LEU A 19 2.70 10.44 11.43
N LYS A 20 1.92 10.39 12.51
CA LYS A 20 0.63 9.70 12.52
C LYS A 20 -0.39 10.38 11.59
N SER A 21 -0.48 11.72 11.65
CA SER A 21 -1.36 12.48 10.76
C SER A 21 -0.94 12.32 9.30
N ALA A 22 0.36 12.29 9.06
CA ALA A 22 0.92 12.10 7.73
C ALA A 22 0.58 10.73 7.17
N ILE A 23 0.72 9.67 7.97
CA ILE A 23 0.33 8.31 7.58
C ILE A 23 -1.17 8.25 7.29
N ASN A 24 -1.99 8.87 8.13
CA ASN A 24 -3.44 8.91 7.95
C ASN A 24 -3.82 9.60 6.63
N LEU A 25 -3.15 10.69 6.27
CA LEU A 25 -3.39 11.38 5.00
C LEU A 25 -3.07 10.48 3.80
N ILE A 26 -1.96 9.76 3.84
CA ILE A 26 -1.58 8.84 2.77
C ILE A 26 -2.58 7.68 2.67
N THR A 27 -2.93 7.06 3.79
CA THR A 27 -3.89 5.94 3.78
C THR A 27 -5.25 6.37 3.27
N GLU A 28 -5.70 7.57 3.61
CA GLU A 28 -6.94 8.15 3.08
C GLU A 28 -6.91 8.28 1.55
N LYS A 29 -5.79 8.75 1.00
CA LYS A 29 -5.60 8.85 -0.45
C LYS A 29 -5.56 7.49 -1.13
N ILE A 30 -4.92 6.52 -0.52
CA ILE A 30 -4.88 5.14 -1.03
C ILE A 30 -6.29 4.56 -1.07
N ILE A 31 -7.03 4.67 0.03
CA ILE A 31 -8.40 4.14 0.14
C ILE A 31 -9.33 4.81 -0.86
N GLY A 32 -9.25 6.14 -1.00
CA GLY A 32 -10.03 6.87 -1.99
C GLY A 32 -9.73 6.42 -3.42
N SER A 33 -8.47 6.19 -3.74
CA SER A 33 -8.05 5.66 -5.04
C SER A 33 -8.57 4.24 -5.27
N ALA A 34 -8.56 3.41 -4.22
CA ALA A 34 -9.10 2.04 -4.30
C ALA A 34 -10.61 2.04 -4.59
N TYR A 35 -11.37 2.91 -3.93
CA TYR A 35 -12.79 3.07 -4.23
C TYR A 35 -13.03 3.50 -5.67
N LYS A 36 -12.24 4.44 -6.16
CA LYS A 36 -12.33 4.89 -7.55
C LYS A 36 -12.08 3.76 -8.54
N VAL A 37 -11.01 2.99 -8.33
CA VAL A 37 -10.68 1.82 -9.15
C VAL A 37 -11.81 0.80 -9.12
N SER A 38 -12.32 0.46 -7.94
CA SER A 38 -13.41 -0.49 -7.77
C SER A 38 -14.68 -0.04 -8.48
N ASN A 39 -15.03 1.23 -8.37
CA ASN A 39 -16.22 1.78 -9.02
C ASN A 39 -16.12 1.75 -10.55
N GLU A 40 -14.93 1.94 -11.09
CA GLU A 40 -14.73 1.95 -12.54
C GLU A 40 -14.59 0.56 -13.15
N LEU A 41 -13.83 -0.33 -12.48
CA LEU A 41 -13.54 -1.66 -13.02
C LEU A 41 -14.54 -2.73 -12.58
N GLY A 42 -15.16 -2.55 -11.43
CA GLY A 42 -15.95 -3.62 -10.83
C GLY A 42 -15.08 -4.75 -10.31
N CYS A 43 -15.71 -5.86 -9.92
CA CYS A 43 -15.01 -7.06 -9.47
C CYS A 43 -14.88 -8.07 -10.63
N GLY A 44 -13.96 -9.04 -10.49
CA GLY A 44 -13.80 -10.15 -11.44
C GLY A 44 -12.50 -10.14 -12.23
N PHE A 45 -11.71 -9.09 -12.16
CA PHE A 45 -10.39 -9.08 -12.78
C PHE A 45 -9.35 -9.78 -11.89
N LEU A 46 -8.21 -10.14 -12.50
CA LEU A 46 -7.06 -10.63 -11.76
C LEU A 46 -6.42 -9.52 -10.92
N GLU A 47 -5.74 -9.88 -9.86
CA GLU A 47 -5.11 -8.93 -8.93
C GLU A 47 -4.20 -7.93 -9.62
N GLU A 48 -3.45 -8.35 -10.64
CA GLU A 48 -2.54 -7.48 -11.39
C GLU A 48 -3.24 -6.29 -12.03
N VAL A 49 -4.47 -6.46 -12.50
CA VAL A 49 -5.25 -5.37 -13.11
C VAL A 49 -5.53 -4.30 -12.06
N TYR A 50 -5.95 -4.71 -10.87
CA TYR A 50 -6.23 -3.78 -9.78
C TYR A 50 -4.96 -3.12 -9.26
N GLU A 51 -3.87 -3.86 -9.18
CA GLU A 51 -2.57 -3.33 -8.75
C GLU A 51 -2.13 -2.19 -9.68
N ASN A 52 -2.15 -2.43 -10.98
CA ASN A 52 -1.72 -1.43 -11.97
C ASN A 52 -2.65 -0.21 -11.96
N ALA A 53 -3.95 -0.41 -11.87
CA ALA A 53 -4.92 0.68 -11.82
C ALA A 53 -4.75 1.52 -10.55
N LEU A 54 -4.58 0.87 -9.40
CA LEU A 54 -4.38 1.55 -8.13
C LEU A 54 -3.07 2.34 -8.12
N ALA A 55 -1.98 1.74 -8.58
CA ALA A 55 -0.68 2.42 -8.71
C ALA A 55 -0.81 3.67 -9.58
N TYR A 56 -1.49 3.57 -10.71
CA TYR A 56 -1.73 4.69 -11.61
C TYR A 56 -2.49 5.83 -10.91
N GLU A 57 -3.57 5.51 -10.21
CA GLU A 57 -4.37 6.52 -9.50
C GLU A 57 -3.58 7.21 -8.39
N ILE A 58 -2.80 6.46 -7.62
CA ILE A 58 -2.00 7.04 -6.52
C ILE A 58 -0.88 7.92 -7.09
N ARG A 59 -0.21 7.50 -8.17
CA ARG A 59 0.84 8.30 -8.81
C ARG A 59 0.32 9.64 -9.32
N LYS A 60 -0.93 9.72 -9.75
CA LYS A 60 -1.55 10.99 -10.15
C LYS A 60 -1.65 12.00 -9.00
N LEU A 61 -1.58 11.54 -7.76
CA LEU A 61 -1.59 12.38 -6.57
C LEU A 61 -0.18 12.81 -6.14
N ASN A 62 0.84 12.55 -6.97
CA ASN A 62 2.24 12.84 -6.69
C ASN A 62 2.79 12.10 -5.47
N VAL A 63 2.31 10.89 -5.26
CA VAL A 63 2.79 10.01 -4.21
C VAL A 63 3.68 8.93 -4.85
N LYS A 64 4.83 8.68 -4.26
CA LYS A 64 5.75 7.64 -4.72
C LYS A 64 5.10 6.27 -4.55
N VAL A 65 5.05 5.49 -5.62
CA VAL A 65 4.52 4.12 -5.63
C VAL A 65 5.55 3.21 -6.27
N GLU A 66 5.93 2.17 -5.56
CA GLU A 66 6.77 1.09 -6.08
C GLU A 66 5.95 -0.20 -6.10
N GLN A 67 5.92 -0.84 -7.28
CA GLN A 67 5.22 -2.12 -7.47
C GLN A 67 6.20 -3.26 -7.37
N GLN A 68 5.86 -4.30 -6.60
CA GLN A 68 6.64 -5.53 -6.49
C GLN A 68 8.10 -5.28 -6.12
N LYS A 69 8.37 -4.26 -5.31
CA LYS A 69 9.72 -3.96 -4.85
C LYS A 69 10.19 -5.04 -3.89
N GLU A 70 11.37 -5.60 -4.18
CA GLU A 70 11.98 -6.60 -3.32
C GLU A 70 12.47 -5.97 -2.02
N ILE A 71 12.04 -6.51 -0.89
CA ILE A 71 12.46 -6.10 0.44
C ILE A 71 13.16 -7.29 1.11
N ASP A 72 14.40 -7.08 1.53
CA ASP A 72 15.17 -8.12 2.20
C ASP A 72 14.73 -8.29 3.65
N VAL A 73 14.70 -9.53 4.08
CA VAL A 73 14.39 -9.91 5.46
C VAL A 73 15.66 -10.44 6.13
N PHE A 74 15.99 -9.88 7.28
CA PHE A 74 17.20 -10.23 8.04
C PHE A 74 16.86 -10.91 9.36
N TYR A 75 17.69 -11.87 9.72
CA TYR A 75 17.69 -12.50 11.03
C TYR A 75 19.12 -12.48 11.57
N ASP A 76 19.29 -11.87 12.72
CA ASP A 76 20.63 -11.74 13.37
C ASP A 76 21.69 -11.16 12.41
N GLY A 77 21.30 -10.17 11.59
CA GLY A 77 22.17 -9.53 10.61
C GLY A 77 22.39 -10.31 9.32
N PHE A 78 21.84 -11.51 9.20
CA PHE A 78 21.93 -12.33 7.98
C PHE A 78 20.66 -12.21 7.15
N LYS A 79 20.83 -12.07 5.84
CA LYS A 79 19.70 -12.14 4.92
C LYS A 79 19.15 -13.56 4.89
N VAL A 80 17.92 -13.74 5.39
CA VAL A 80 17.25 -15.03 5.45
C VAL A 80 16.20 -15.21 4.36
N GLY A 81 15.85 -14.13 3.68
CA GLY A 81 14.87 -14.17 2.60
C GLY A 81 14.55 -12.77 2.09
N HIS A 82 13.58 -12.72 1.22
CA HIS A 82 13.03 -11.46 0.72
C HIS A 82 11.54 -11.66 0.45
N TYR A 83 10.80 -10.54 0.38
CA TYR A 83 9.44 -10.58 -0.12
C TYR A 83 9.14 -9.35 -0.96
N LYS A 84 8.07 -9.41 -1.75
CA LYS A 84 7.65 -8.33 -2.63
C LYS A 84 6.22 -7.94 -2.27
N PRO A 85 6.00 -6.83 -1.56
CA PRO A 85 4.64 -6.33 -1.39
C PRO A 85 4.10 -5.90 -2.75
N ASP A 86 2.79 -5.98 -2.94
CA ASP A 86 2.18 -5.53 -4.18
C ASP A 86 2.50 -4.07 -4.45
N LEU A 87 2.30 -3.21 -3.45
CA LEU A 87 2.69 -1.81 -3.52
C LEU A 87 3.41 -1.38 -2.24
N LEU A 88 4.43 -0.54 -2.41
CA LEU A 88 5.04 0.21 -1.33
C LEU A 88 4.80 1.70 -1.62
N ILE A 89 4.06 2.37 -0.75
CA ILE A 89 3.61 3.74 -0.95
C ILE A 89 4.38 4.68 -0.04
N ALA A 90 5.03 5.68 -0.64
CA ALA A 90 5.78 6.73 0.08
C ALA A 90 6.85 6.15 1.01
N ASP A 91 7.37 4.96 0.73
CA ASP A 91 8.32 4.22 1.57
C ASP A 91 7.79 3.91 2.98
N ILE A 92 6.50 4.06 3.23
CA ILE A 92 5.90 3.96 4.57
C ILE A 92 4.80 2.91 4.64
N VAL A 93 3.92 2.84 3.62
CA VAL A 93 2.72 2.02 3.65
C VAL A 93 2.87 0.83 2.72
N ILE A 94 2.73 -0.37 3.27
CA ILE A 94 2.60 -1.59 2.49
C ILE A 94 1.14 -1.75 2.08
N VAL A 95 0.92 -2.08 0.81
CA VAL A 95 -0.41 -2.43 0.30
C VAL A 95 -0.35 -3.83 -0.27
N GLU A 96 -1.20 -4.71 0.25
CA GLU A 96 -1.42 -6.05 -0.27
C GLU A 96 -2.80 -6.11 -0.90
N LEU A 97 -2.87 -6.62 -2.12
CA LEU A 97 -4.11 -6.68 -2.89
C LEU A 97 -4.59 -8.13 -3.00
N LYS A 98 -5.89 -8.28 -2.89
CA LYS A 98 -6.57 -9.54 -3.10
C LYS A 98 -7.77 -9.35 -4.01
N SER A 99 -8.14 -10.42 -4.71
CA SER A 99 -9.35 -10.47 -5.52
C SER A 99 -10.07 -11.79 -5.19
N VAL A 100 -10.56 -11.87 -3.96
CA VAL A 100 -11.19 -13.08 -3.41
C VAL A 100 -12.57 -12.73 -2.83
N ARG A 101 -13.41 -13.73 -2.68
CA ARG A 101 -14.74 -13.51 -2.11
C ARG A 101 -14.68 -13.05 -0.66
N ASN A 102 -13.82 -13.70 0.13
CA ASN A 102 -13.64 -13.39 1.55
C ASN A 102 -12.15 -13.37 1.91
N LEU A 103 -11.74 -12.36 2.65
CA LEU A 103 -10.42 -12.34 3.28
C LEU A 103 -10.40 -13.35 4.41
N ASP A 104 -9.32 -14.11 4.53
CA ASP A 104 -9.13 -15.08 5.61
C ASP A 104 -8.05 -14.64 6.60
N ASP A 105 -7.91 -15.40 7.69
CA ASP A 105 -6.93 -15.10 8.73
C ASP A 105 -5.49 -15.24 8.25
N ALA A 106 -5.23 -16.08 7.26
CA ALA A 106 -3.90 -16.22 6.67
C ALA A 106 -3.47 -14.94 5.95
N HIS A 107 -4.38 -14.29 5.22
CA HIS A 107 -4.12 -13.01 4.56
C HIS A 107 -3.77 -11.93 5.59
N LYS A 108 -4.49 -11.90 6.71
CA LYS A 108 -4.26 -10.94 7.79
C LYS A 108 -2.94 -11.19 8.50
N ALA A 109 -2.64 -12.44 8.81
CA ALA A 109 -1.38 -12.84 9.44
C ALA A 109 -0.18 -12.50 8.57
N GLN A 110 -0.29 -12.64 7.26
CA GLN A 110 0.75 -12.27 6.31
C GLN A 110 1.10 -10.79 6.41
N CYS A 111 0.10 -9.93 6.47
CA CYS A 111 0.31 -8.48 6.63
C CYS A 111 1.10 -8.15 7.91
N LEU A 112 0.72 -8.76 9.02
CA LEU A 112 1.41 -8.54 10.31
C LEU A 112 2.85 -9.05 10.26
N ASN A 113 3.09 -10.20 9.63
CA ASN A 113 4.44 -10.76 9.46
C ASN A 113 5.32 -9.84 8.60
N TYR A 114 4.76 -9.26 7.55
CA TYR A 114 5.49 -8.32 6.71
C TYR A 114 5.91 -7.07 7.47
N LEU A 115 5.05 -6.54 8.32
CA LEU A 115 5.38 -5.40 9.17
C LEU A 115 6.50 -5.73 10.14
N LYS A 116 6.45 -6.91 10.76
CA LYS A 116 7.53 -7.38 11.66
C LYS A 116 8.86 -7.52 10.92
N ALA A 117 8.82 -8.09 9.73
CA ALA A 117 10.03 -8.35 8.94
C ALA A 117 10.68 -7.08 8.39
N THR A 118 9.89 -6.07 8.03
CA THR A 118 10.37 -4.85 7.37
C THR A 118 10.60 -3.68 8.33
N GLY A 119 10.01 -3.72 9.52
CA GLY A 119 10.01 -2.59 10.44
C GLY A 119 9.08 -1.46 10.03
N LEU A 120 8.30 -1.62 8.98
CA LEU A 120 7.31 -0.65 8.57
C LEU A 120 6.11 -0.66 9.52
N LYS A 121 5.39 0.44 9.60
CA LYS A 121 4.37 0.65 10.64
C LYS A 121 2.97 0.26 10.22
N ILE A 122 2.67 0.27 8.92
CA ILE A 122 1.31 0.10 8.45
C ILE A 122 1.23 -0.73 7.19
N CYS A 123 0.25 -1.64 7.17
CA CYS A 123 -0.12 -2.42 6.00
C CYS A 123 -1.63 -2.27 5.76
N LEU A 124 -2.01 -1.99 4.52
CA LEU A 124 -3.39 -2.04 4.07
C LEU A 124 -3.60 -3.30 3.25
N LEU A 125 -4.57 -4.08 3.64
CA LEU A 125 -5.03 -5.24 2.89
C LEU A 125 -6.31 -4.83 2.17
N ILE A 126 -6.27 -4.79 0.83
CA ILE A 126 -7.38 -4.31 0.01
C ILE A 126 -7.89 -5.45 -0.85
N ASN A 127 -9.16 -5.75 -0.75
CA ASN A 127 -9.80 -6.80 -1.51
C ASN A 127 -10.78 -6.22 -2.52
N PHE A 128 -10.53 -6.48 -3.80
CA PHE A 128 -11.37 -6.08 -4.92
C PHE A 128 -12.32 -7.20 -5.38
N GLY A 129 -12.39 -8.29 -4.66
CA GLY A 129 -13.15 -9.48 -5.07
C GLY A 129 -14.67 -9.38 -4.89
N ASN A 130 -15.15 -8.28 -4.33
CA ASN A 130 -16.56 -8.02 -4.09
C ASN A 130 -16.98 -6.70 -4.74
N PRO A 131 -18.30 -6.50 -5.02
CA PRO A 131 -18.76 -5.23 -5.60
C PRO A 131 -18.38 -4.01 -4.78
N ARG A 132 -18.29 -4.17 -3.46
CA ARG A 132 -17.79 -3.15 -2.56
C ARG A 132 -16.38 -3.51 -2.12
N VAL A 133 -15.42 -2.62 -2.36
CA VAL A 133 -14.04 -2.83 -1.94
C VAL A 133 -13.95 -2.96 -0.42
N GLU A 134 -13.17 -3.93 0.04
CA GLU A 134 -12.94 -4.17 1.46
C GLU A 134 -11.52 -3.77 1.82
N VAL A 135 -11.36 -2.97 2.88
CA VAL A 135 -10.04 -2.51 3.34
C VAL A 135 -9.86 -2.89 4.80
N LYS A 136 -8.75 -3.55 5.09
CA LYS A 136 -8.30 -3.86 6.45
C LYS A 136 -6.97 -3.17 6.71
N ARG A 137 -6.87 -2.52 7.86
CA ARG A 137 -5.67 -1.79 8.27
C ARG A 137 -4.98 -2.51 9.41
N PHE A 138 -3.69 -2.74 9.27
CA PHE A 138 -2.85 -3.36 10.29
C PHE A 138 -1.73 -2.39 10.68
N VAL A 139 -1.52 -2.24 11.99
CA VAL A 139 -0.52 -1.34 12.57
C VAL A 139 0.27 -2.13 13.60
N LEU A 140 1.58 -1.99 13.59
CA LEU A 140 2.44 -2.52 14.65
C LEU A 140 2.75 -1.44 15.69
#